data_70ab6fed91ad9a5bdf88398304f89f75
#
_entry.id   70ab6fed91ad9a5bdf88398304f89f75
#
_cell.length_a   1.000
_cell.length_b   1.000
_cell.length_c   1.000
_cell.angle_alpha   90.00
_cell.angle_beta   90.00
_cell.angle_gamma   90.00
#
_symmetry.space_group_name_H-M   'P 1'
#
loop_
_entity.id
_entity.type
_entity.pdbx_description
1 polymer ?
#
loop_
_entity_poly.entity_id
_entity_poly.type
_entity_poly.pdbx_seq_one_letter_code
_entity_poly.pdbx_strand_id
1 'polypeptide(L)'
;MNELSKVVNAQLQQAAENLVRNRLMSDEFLDFVEENTKPLDTLMAYYKCAIMEVETKFKVLNEQFSLEYDRNPIESIKTRVKSLDGIVRKVRRKNIPLTLSAIEQNINDIAGIRVVCSFPEDIYLLADCLLQQDDIRLIEQKDYIKHPKENGYRSLHLIVAVPIFLKNEKREMKVEVQLRTIAMDFWASLEHKVRYKKNIPADETERLAQELSECAQISADLDQRMQNIRTRLADAELQHPQKQKKDEQILLDVLGL
;
A
#
# COMPACT_ATOMS: atom_id res chain seq x y z
N MET A 1 -30.44 -24.27 -23.72
CA MET A 1 -29.43 -24.73 -22.73
C MET A 1 -30.15 -24.72 -21.38
N ASN A 2 -30.43 -25.93 -20.84
CA ASN A 2 -31.43 -26.19 -19.80
C ASN A 2 -30.97 -25.64 -18.42
N GLU A 3 -31.88 -25.11 -17.61
CA GLU A 3 -31.60 -24.63 -16.23
C GLU A 3 -30.88 -25.65 -15.37
N LEU A 4 -31.15 -26.93 -15.56
CA LEU A 4 -30.41 -28.02 -14.93
C LEU A 4 -28.91 -27.99 -15.21
N SER A 5 -28.52 -27.66 -16.43
CA SER A 5 -27.11 -27.56 -16.83
C SER A 5 -26.38 -26.40 -16.13
N LYS A 6 -27.08 -25.29 -15.86
CA LYS A 6 -26.51 -24.14 -15.09
C LYS A 6 -26.33 -24.46 -13.62
N VAL A 7 -27.30 -25.20 -13.03
CA VAL A 7 -27.23 -25.61 -11.61
C VAL A 7 -26.11 -26.63 -11.40
N VAL A 8 -25.98 -27.61 -12.30
CA VAL A 8 -24.91 -28.61 -12.25
C VAL A 8 -23.53 -27.98 -12.43
N ASN A 9 -23.38 -27.01 -13.37
CA ASN A 9 -22.10 -26.30 -13.54
C ASN A 9 -21.76 -25.43 -12.32
N ALA A 10 -22.75 -24.78 -11.70
CA ALA A 10 -22.52 -23.99 -10.48
C ALA A 10 -22.11 -24.91 -9.29
N GLN A 11 -22.72 -26.09 -9.16
CA GLN A 11 -22.34 -27.04 -8.11
C GLN A 11 -20.95 -27.66 -8.35
N LEU A 12 -20.59 -27.94 -9.61
CA LEU A 12 -19.26 -28.43 -9.96
C LEU A 12 -18.19 -27.33 -9.74
N GLN A 13 -18.53 -26.10 -10.02
CA GLN A 13 -17.63 -24.96 -9.77
C GLN A 13 -17.43 -24.72 -8.28
N GLN A 14 -18.51 -24.80 -7.48
CA GLN A 14 -18.45 -24.72 -6.02
C GLN A 14 -17.67 -25.91 -5.41
N ALA A 15 -17.86 -27.12 -5.94
CA ALA A 15 -17.11 -28.31 -5.52
C ALA A 15 -15.63 -28.21 -5.90
N ALA A 16 -15.29 -27.66 -7.08
CA ALA A 16 -13.92 -27.40 -7.51
C ALA A 16 -13.26 -26.29 -6.66
N GLU A 17 -13.99 -25.24 -6.34
CA GLU A 17 -13.51 -24.18 -5.43
C GLU A 17 -13.28 -24.72 -4.01
N ASN A 18 -14.16 -25.58 -3.50
CA ASN A 18 -14.00 -26.25 -2.22
C ASN A 18 -12.84 -27.27 -2.23
N LEU A 19 -12.62 -28.00 -3.33
CA LEU A 19 -11.49 -28.91 -3.51
C LEU A 19 -10.16 -28.16 -3.60
N VAL A 20 -10.14 -27.00 -4.28
CA VAL A 20 -8.98 -26.09 -4.33
C VAL A 20 -8.75 -25.45 -2.96
N ARG A 21 -9.80 -25.08 -2.26
CA ARG A 21 -9.75 -24.56 -0.89
C ARG A 21 -9.23 -25.62 0.09
N ASN A 22 -9.74 -26.85 0.01
CA ASN A 22 -9.31 -27.98 0.84
C ASN A 22 -7.88 -28.48 0.48
N ARG A 23 -7.45 -28.39 -0.79
CA ARG A 23 -6.06 -28.67 -1.19
C ARG A 23 -5.08 -27.57 -0.78
N LEU A 24 -5.54 -26.34 -0.58
CA LEU A 24 -4.74 -25.24 -0.05
C LEU A 24 -4.61 -25.33 1.48
N MET A 25 -5.53 -26.02 2.14
CA MET A 25 -5.49 -26.33 3.57
C MET A 25 -5.04 -27.79 3.71
N SER A 26 -3.73 -28.04 3.57
CA SER A 26 -3.14 -29.34 3.91
C SER A 26 -3.40 -29.64 5.39
N ASP A 27 -3.47 -30.92 5.76
CA ASP A 27 -3.62 -31.35 7.15
C ASP A 27 -2.55 -30.67 8.03
N GLU A 28 -1.32 -30.58 7.55
CA GLU A 28 -0.22 -29.85 8.19
C GLU A 28 -0.53 -28.37 8.51
N PHE A 29 -1.31 -27.71 7.67
CA PHE A 29 -1.73 -26.34 7.94
C PHE A 29 -2.86 -26.26 8.96
N LEU A 30 -3.80 -27.19 8.92
CA LEU A 30 -4.87 -27.29 9.91
C LEU A 30 -4.28 -27.57 11.28
N ASP A 31 -3.37 -28.53 11.38
CA ASP A 31 -2.64 -28.85 12.61
C ASP A 31 -1.86 -27.64 13.12
N PHE A 32 -1.12 -26.94 12.22
CA PHE A 32 -0.40 -25.71 12.58
C PHE A 32 -1.33 -24.64 13.15
N VAL A 33 -2.48 -24.39 12.55
CA VAL A 33 -3.45 -23.38 13.03
C VAL A 33 -4.04 -23.83 14.37
N GLU A 34 -4.40 -25.10 14.50
CA GLU A 34 -5.02 -25.63 15.72
C GLU A 34 -4.05 -25.57 16.91
N GLU A 35 -2.78 -25.96 16.71
CA GLU A 35 -1.73 -25.90 17.73
C GLU A 35 -1.31 -24.45 18.08
N ASN A 36 -1.41 -23.52 17.11
CA ASN A 36 -0.89 -22.16 17.26
C ASN A 36 -2.00 -21.09 17.30
N THR A 37 -3.27 -21.43 17.52
CA THR A 37 -4.38 -20.45 17.46
C THR A 37 -4.10 -19.20 18.32
N LYS A 38 -3.83 -19.36 19.62
CA LYS A 38 -3.55 -18.20 20.52
C LYS A 38 -2.27 -17.43 20.15
N PRO A 39 -1.10 -18.09 19.94
CA PRO A 39 0.11 -17.42 19.48
C PRO A 39 -0.07 -16.69 18.15
N LEU A 40 -0.81 -17.25 17.21
CA LEU A 40 -1.08 -16.65 15.92
C LEU A 40 -1.97 -15.41 16.04
N ASP A 41 -3.05 -15.50 16.82
CA ASP A 41 -3.93 -14.36 17.11
C ASP A 41 -3.15 -13.22 17.79
N THR A 42 -2.28 -13.57 18.72
CA THR A 42 -1.39 -12.60 19.39
C THR A 42 -0.46 -11.94 18.39
N LEU A 43 0.19 -12.71 17.51
CA LEU A 43 1.06 -12.19 16.47
C LEU A 43 0.31 -11.24 15.51
N MET A 44 -0.90 -11.64 15.09
CA MET A 44 -1.74 -10.80 14.23
C MET A 44 -2.20 -9.51 14.92
N ALA A 45 -2.45 -9.55 16.24
CA ALA A 45 -2.74 -8.36 17.03
C ALA A 45 -1.52 -7.41 17.10
N TYR A 46 -0.31 -7.94 17.23
CA TYR A 46 0.92 -7.13 17.21
C TYR A 46 1.14 -6.43 15.88
N TYR A 47 0.86 -7.11 14.75
CA TYR A 47 0.89 -6.45 13.43
C TYR A 47 -0.15 -5.36 13.28
N LYS A 48 -1.35 -5.50 13.89
CA LYS A 48 -2.35 -4.43 13.92
C LYS A 48 -1.85 -3.23 14.74
N CYS A 49 -1.23 -3.47 15.90
CA CYS A 49 -0.62 -2.40 16.70
C CYS A 49 0.49 -1.66 15.91
N ALA A 50 1.35 -2.39 15.21
CA ALA A 50 2.40 -1.79 14.39
C ALA A 50 1.84 -0.92 13.24
N ILE A 51 0.72 -1.34 12.63
CA ILE A 51 0.02 -0.52 11.64
C ILE A 51 -0.47 0.79 12.29
N MET A 52 -1.05 0.73 13.48
CA MET A 52 -1.56 1.93 14.17
C MET A 52 -0.44 2.93 14.46
N GLU A 53 0.73 2.45 14.90
CA GLU A 53 1.91 3.30 15.14
C GLU A 53 2.33 4.05 13.85
N VAL A 54 2.53 3.32 12.75
CA VAL A 54 2.97 3.92 11.49
C VAL A 54 1.88 4.79 10.85
N GLU A 55 0.60 4.41 10.94
CA GLU A 55 -0.53 5.21 10.48
C GLU A 55 -0.62 6.54 11.22
N THR A 56 -0.43 6.52 12.55
CA THR A 56 -0.44 7.73 13.37
C THR A 56 0.68 8.69 12.97
N LYS A 57 1.88 8.17 12.69
CA LYS A 57 3.01 8.99 12.22
C LYS A 57 2.68 9.74 10.92
N PHE A 58 2.08 9.07 9.95
CA PHE A 58 1.64 9.73 8.71
C PHE A 58 0.52 10.75 8.94
N LYS A 59 -0.42 10.48 9.84
CA LYS A 59 -1.46 11.45 10.19
C LYS A 59 -0.86 12.69 10.85
N VAL A 60 0.08 12.53 11.77
CA VAL A 60 0.79 13.65 12.42
C VAL A 60 1.56 14.48 11.39
N LEU A 61 2.30 13.83 10.47
CA LEU A 61 3.00 14.52 9.39
C LEU A 61 2.02 15.30 8.51
N ASN A 62 0.88 14.72 8.15
CA ASN A 62 -0.12 15.40 7.32
C ASN A 62 -0.71 16.65 8.00
N GLU A 63 -1.00 16.57 9.31
CA GLU A 63 -1.44 17.73 10.09
C GLU A 63 -0.37 18.84 10.15
N GLN A 64 0.90 18.46 10.36
CA GLN A 64 2.01 19.42 10.35
C GLN A 64 2.14 20.13 9.00
N PHE A 65 2.11 19.37 7.89
CA PHE A 65 2.17 19.96 6.54
C PHE A 65 1.00 20.89 6.24
N SER A 66 -0.20 20.56 6.73
CA SER A 66 -1.38 21.42 6.60
C SER A 66 -1.18 22.78 7.29
N LEU A 67 -0.57 22.77 8.48
CA LEU A 67 -0.32 23.99 9.25
C LEU A 67 0.80 24.86 8.66
N GLU A 68 1.90 24.22 8.21
CA GLU A 68 3.10 24.95 7.77
C GLU A 68 3.01 25.45 6.33
N TYR A 69 2.31 24.72 5.46
CA TYR A 69 2.35 24.95 4.01
C TYR A 69 0.97 25.10 3.37
N ASP A 70 -0.10 25.18 4.17
CA ASP A 70 -1.51 25.23 3.70
C ASP A 70 -1.82 24.15 2.65
N ARG A 71 -1.26 22.95 2.84
CA ARG A 71 -1.43 21.83 1.92
C ARG A 71 -1.42 20.48 2.64
N ASN A 72 -2.21 19.55 2.09
CA ASN A 72 -2.22 18.15 2.52
C ASN A 72 -1.52 17.28 1.48
N PRO A 73 -0.29 16.79 1.74
CA PRO A 73 0.42 15.92 0.81
C PRO A 73 -0.20 14.52 0.72
N ILE A 74 -1.00 14.12 1.72
CA ILE A 74 -1.64 12.81 1.80
C ILE A 74 -3.11 12.92 1.43
N GLU A 75 -3.49 12.24 0.35
CA GLU A 75 -4.88 12.11 -0.08
C GLU A 75 -5.63 11.02 0.72
N SER A 76 -5.00 9.89 0.93
CA SER A 76 -5.59 8.81 1.72
C SER A 76 -4.56 7.83 2.28
N ILE A 77 -4.91 7.22 3.41
CA ILE A 77 -4.15 6.13 4.04
C ILE A 77 -5.04 4.89 4.06
N LYS A 78 -4.54 3.77 3.54
CA LYS A 78 -5.22 2.47 3.55
C LYS A 78 -4.33 1.46 4.26
N THR A 79 -4.89 0.75 5.21
CA THR A 79 -4.19 -0.25 5.99
C THR A 79 -4.72 -1.65 5.75
N ARG A 80 -3.87 -2.64 5.86
CA ARG A 80 -4.29 -4.04 5.82
C ARG A 80 -3.36 -4.94 6.62
N VAL A 81 -3.94 -5.95 7.25
CA VAL A 81 -3.20 -7.13 7.71
C VAL A 81 -3.43 -8.25 6.70
N LYS A 82 -2.35 -8.92 6.28
CA LYS A 82 -2.42 -10.05 5.36
C LYS A 82 -3.21 -11.19 6.00
N SER A 83 -4.16 -11.77 5.25
CA SER A 83 -4.92 -12.93 5.71
C SER A 83 -4.02 -14.15 5.92
N LEU A 84 -4.43 -15.06 6.79
CA LEU A 84 -3.71 -16.32 7.04
C LEU A 84 -3.48 -17.11 5.75
N ASP A 85 -4.49 -17.23 4.89
CA ASP A 85 -4.35 -17.84 3.55
C ASP A 85 -3.28 -17.15 2.70
N GLY A 86 -3.19 -15.81 2.80
CA GLY A 86 -2.19 -15.02 2.10
C GLY A 86 -0.78 -15.27 2.63
N ILE A 87 -0.64 -15.46 3.95
CA ILE A 87 0.62 -15.81 4.61
C ILE A 87 1.07 -17.20 4.16
N VAL A 88 0.19 -18.20 4.26
CA VAL A 88 0.49 -19.59 3.89
C VAL A 88 0.87 -19.73 2.43
N ARG A 89 0.13 -19.10 1.52
CA ARG A 89 0.50 -19.09 0.09
C ARG A 89 1.90 -18.49 -0.13
N LYS A 90 2.27 -17.47 0.64
CA LYS A 90 3.60 -16.84 0.53
C LYS A 90 4.69 -17.71 1.13
N VAL A 91 4.43 -18.36 2.27
CA VAL A 91 5.31 -19.35 2.92
C VAL A 91 5.65 -20.47 1.95
N ARG A 92 4.62 -21.10 1.36
CA ARG A 92 4.78 -22.19 0.37
C ARG A 92 5.57 -21.73 -0.86
N ARG A 93 5.22 -20.56 -1.44
CA ARG A 93 5.91 -20.02 -2.62
C ARG A 93 7.38 -19.75 -2.37
N LYS A 94 7.74 -19.36 -1.14
CA LYS A 94 9.13 -19.06 -0.74
C LYS A 94 9.84 -20.27 -0.14
N ASN A 95 9.19 -21.41 -0.02
CA ASN A 95 9.70 -22.62 0.63
C ASN A 95 10.21 -22.35 2.06
N ILE A 96 9.45 -21.60 2.86
CA ILE A 96 9.73 -21.23 4.23
C ILE A 96 9.08 -22.28 5.16
N PRO A 97 9.73 -22.70 6.26
CA PRO A 97 9.09 -23.56 7.26
C PRO A 97 7.82 -22.92 7.83
N LEU A 98 6.78 -23.72 8.03
CA LEU A 98 5.51 -23.26 8.58
C LEU A 98 5.60 -23.16 10.11
N THR A 99 6.36 -22.19 10.60
CA THR A 99 6.51 -21.86 12.03
C THR A 99 6.32 -20.36 12.23
N LEU A 100 5.83 -19.95 13.40
CA LEU A 100 5.64 -18.52 13.71
C LEU A 100 6.94 -17.72 13.57
N SER A 101 8.04 -18.26 14.07
CA SER A 101 9.37 -17.61 13.99
C SER A 101 9.83 -17.44 12.54
N ALA A 102 9.68 -18.48 11.70
CA ALA A 102 10.03 -18.40 10.29
C ALA A 102 9.14 -17.42 9.52
N ILE A 103 7.84 -17.37 9.83
CA ILE A 103 6.89 -16.39 9.27
C ILE A 103 7.34 -14.98 9.61
N GLU A 104 7.58 -14.67 10.89
CA GLU A 104 8.04 -13.35 11.34
C GLU A 104 9.35 -12.91 10.68
N GLN A 105 10.31 -13.82 10.57
CA GLN A 105 11.61 -13.50 10.02
C GLN A 105 11.57 -13.23 8.50
N ASN A 106 10.77 -13.99 7.74
CA ASN A 106 10.84 -14.05 6.28
C ASN A 106 9.69 -13.36 5.55
N ILE A 107 8.58 -13.06 6.24
CA ILE A 107 7.42 -12.38 5.63
C ILE A 107 7.35 -10.93 6.12
N ASN A 108 7.77 -10.00 5.29
CA ASN A 108 7.88 -8.58 5.66
C ASN A 108 6.62 -7.75 5.36
N ASP A 109 5.58 -8.35 4.74
CA ASP A 109 4.36 -7.67 4.27
C ASP A 109 3.08 -8.21 4.94
N ILE A 110 3.18 -8.66 6.19
CA ILE A 110 2.01 -9.07 6.98
C ILE A 110 1.22 -7.82 7.38
N ALA A 111 1.89 -6.82 7.94
CA ALA A 111 1.35 -5.48 8.14
C ALA A 111 1.65 -4.63 6.90
N GLY A 112 0.65 -4.00 6.33
CA GLY A 112 0.80 -3.14 5.16
C GLY A 112 0.06 -1.82 5.32
N ILE A 113 0.72 -0.73 4.96
CA ILE A 113 0.15 0.61 4.85
C ILE A 113 0.36 1.12 3.44
N ARG A 114 -0.68 1.67 2.85
CA ARG A 114 -0.61 2.40 1.59
C ARG A 114 -0.95 3.85 1.84
N VAL A 115 -0.02 4.72 1.51
CA VAL A 115 -0.16 6.17 1.57
C VAL A 115 -0.29 6.67 0.14
N VAL A 116 -1.42 7.28 -0.18
CA VAL A 116 -1.65 7.90 -1.49
C VAL A 116 -1.34 9.37 -1.36
N CYS A 117 -0.39 9.84 -2.14
CA CYS A 117 0.12 11.21 -2.14
C CYS A 117 -0.43 11.98 -3.34
N SER A 118 -0.51 13.29 -3.21
CA SER A 118 -0.99 14.18 -4.29
C SER A 118 0.00 14.23 -5.46
N PHE A 119 1.32 14.30 -5.18
CA PHE A 119 2.36 14.47 -6.19
C PHE A 119 3.55 13.52 -5.97
N PRO A 120 4.35 13.23 -7.03
CA PRO A 120 5.55 12.39 -6.91
C PRO A 120 6.57 12.87 -5.88
N GLU A 121 6.80 14.18 -5.74
CA GLU A 121 7.72 14.74 -4.75
C GLU A 121 7.26 14.51 -3.32
N ASP A 122 5.95 14.52 -3.06
CA ASP A 122 5.39 14.29 -1.73
C ASP A 122 5.68 12.86 -1.23
N ILE A 123 5.81 11.90 -2.17
CA ILE A 123 6.20 10.51 -1.84
C ILE A 123 7.56 10.48 -1.16
N TYR A 124 8.55 11.14 -1.75
CA TYR A 124 9.91 11.13 -1.22
C TYR A 124 10.02 11.97 0.05
N LEU A 125 9.35 13.13 0.08
CA LEU A 125 9.30 13.97 1.26
C LEU A 125 8.73 13.24 2.48
N LEU A 126 7.58 12.57 2.33
CA LEU A 126 6.96 11.80 3.40
C LEU A 126 7.78 10.57 3.80
N ALA A 127 8.44 9.92 2.82
CA ALA A 127 9.36 8.81 3.10
C ALA A 127 10.54 9.28 3.96
N ASP A 128 11.17 10.39 3.60
CA ASP A 128 12.30 10.97 4.33
C ASP A 128 11.87 11.40 5.74
N CYS A 129 10.73 12.09 5.89
CA CYS A 129 10.19 12.47 7.19
C CYS A 129 9.91 11.26 8.09
N LEU A 130 9.38 10.15 7.53
CA LEU A 130 9.17 8.92 8.29
C LEU A 130 10.50 8.32 8.73
N LEU A 131 11.48 8.24 7.83
CA LEU A 131 12.76 7.58 8.09
C LEU A 131 13.69 8.39 9.00
N GLN A 132 13.45 9.69 9.18
CA GLN A 132 14.17 10.54 10.13
C GLN A 132 13.68 10.38 11.58
N GLN A 133 12.57 9.70 11.81
CA GLN A 133 12.09 9.45 13.17
C GLN A 133 12.98 8.40 13.87
N ASP A 134 13.35 8.66 15.11
CA ASP A 134 14.34 7.89 15.89
C ASP A 134 13.88 6.46 16.25
N ASP A 135 12.56 6.22 16.20
CA ASP A 135 11.93 4.93 16.44
C ASP A 135 11.61 4.14 15.16
N ILE A 136 11.98 4.66 13.99
CA ILE A 136 11.78 3.99 12.70
C ILE A 136 13.13 3.52 12.14
N ARG A 137 13.23 2.23 11.86
CA ARG A 137 14.44 1.64 11.26
C ARG A 137 14.11 1.05 9.89
N LEU A 138 14.75 1.57 8.85
CA LEU A 138 14.63 1.03 7.49
C LEU A 138 15.30 -0.35 7.40
N ILE A 139 14.56 -1.35 6.88
CA ILE A 139 15.06 -2.71 6.60
C ILE A 139 15.34 -2.87 5.11
N GLU A 140 14.41 -2.44 4.25
CA GLU A 140 14.53 -2.58 2.79
C GLU A 140 13.78 -1.44 2.10
N GLN A 141 14.35 -0.94 0.99
CA GLN A 141 13.71 0.03 0.11
C GLN A 141 13.69 -0.50 -1.32
N LYS A 142 12.54 -0.39 -1.98
CA LYS A 142 12.38 -0.68 -3.42
C LYS A 142 11.69 0.50 -4.09
N ASP A 143 12.42 1.19 -4.95
CA ASP A 143 11.92 2.33 -5.69
C ASP A 143 11.46 1.90 -7.09
N TYR A 144 10.19 1.51 -7.18
CA TYR A 144 9.54 1.20 -8.46
C TYR A 144 9.03 2.44 -9.20
N ILE A 145 9.25 3.66 -8.66
CA ILE A 145 8.98 4.90 -9.38
C ILE A 145 10.13 5.17 -10.34
N LYS A 146 11.37 5.08 -9.84
CA LYS A 146 12.60 5.22 -10.64
C LYS A 146 12.86 4.01 -11.53
N HIS A 147 12.53 2.81 -11.05
CA HIS A 147 12.73 1.54 -11.74
C HIS A 147 11.40 0.76 -11.81
N PRO A 148 10.47 1.16 -12.71
CA PRO A 148 9.19 0.50 -12.86
C PRO A 148 9.32 -1.00 -13.14
N LYS A 149 8.34 -1.79 -12.71
CA LYS A 149 8.28 -3.19 -13.08
C LYS A 149 7.92 -3.32 -14.57
N GLU A 150 8.21 -4.48 -15.15
CA GLU A 150 7.91 -4.79 -16.57
C GLU A 150 6.45 -4.51 -16.98
N ASN A 151 5.50 -4.70 -16.04
CA ASN A 151 4.10 -4.40 -16.28
C ASN A 151 3.72 -2.92 -16.10
N GLY A 152 4.68 -2.02 -15.87
CA GLY A 152 4.45 -0.60 -15.64
C GLY A 152 4.10 -0.22 -14.20
N TYR A 153 4.08 -1.15 -13.24
CA TYR A 153 3.79 -0.87 -11.84
C TYR A 153 4.79 0.09 -11.22
N ARG A 154 4.30 1.14 -10.55
CA ARG A 154 5.07 2.17 -9.86
C ARG A 154 4.61 2.32 -8.41
N SER A 155 5.55 2.43 -7.49
CA SER A 155 5.35 2.71 -6.06
C SER A 155 6.71 2.79 -5.37
N LEU A 156 6.85 3.60 -4.35
CA LEU A 156 7.96 3.47 -3.40
C LEU A 156 7.56 2.50 -2.28
N HIS A 157 8.35 1.46 -2.08
CA HIS A 157 8.13 0.46 -1.03
C HIS A 157 9.23 0.58 0.01
N LEU A 158 8.83 0.71 1.27
CA LEU A 158 9.71 0.66 2.42
C LEU A 158 9.27 -0.49 3.32
N ILE A 159 10.21 -1.33 3.73
CA ILE A 159 10.02 -2.22 4.86
C ILE A 159 10.69 -1.55 6.05
N VAL A 160 9.89 -1.17 7.02
CA VAL A 160 10.37 -0.53 8.24
C VAL A 160 10.11 -1.41 9.46
N ALA A 161 10.98 -1.30 10.44
CA ALA A 161 10.75 -1.83 11.78
C ALA A 161 10.33 -0.68 12.69
N VAL A 162 9.26 -0.90 13.44
CA VAL A 162 8.68 0.06 14.40
C VAL A 162 8.46 -0.63 15.74
N PRO A 163 8.79 0.01 16.88
CA PRO A 163 8.50 -0.53 18.18
C PRO A 163 7.00 -0.41 18.50
N ILE A 164 6.44 -1.45 19.04
CA ILE A 164 5.15 -1.42 19.73
C ILE A 164 5.36 -1.56 21.22
N PHE A 165 4.63 -0.78 22.01
CA PHE A 165 4.72 -0.81 23.47
C PHE A 165 3.49 -1.53 24.03
N LEU A 166 3.72 -2.72 24.56
CA LEU A 166 2.70 -3.56 25.15
C LEU A 166 2.73 -3.42 26.67
N LYS A 167 1.74 -3.99 27.37
CA LYS A 167 1.62 -3.87 28.82
C LYS A 167 2.91 -4.20 29.59
N ASN A 168 3.63 -5.24 29.16
CA ASN A 168 4.78 -5.79 29.88
C ASN A 168 6.04 -5.90 29.02
N GLU A 169 5.97 -5.55 27.73
CA GLU A 169 7.11 -5.68 26.80
C GLU A 169 7.10 -4.60 25.73
N LYS A 170 8.29 -4.31 25.21
CA LYS A 170 8.51 -3.56 23.98
C LYS A 170 8.89 -4.57 22.89
N ARG A 171 8.25 -4.52 21.73
CA ARG A 171 8.53 -5.43 20.61
C ARG A 171 8.70 -4.64 19.34
N GLU A 172 9.69 -5.01 18.53
CA GLU A 172 9.92 -4.44 17.20
C GLU A 172 9.15 -5.25 16.16
N MET A 173 8.34 -4.57 15.35
CA MET A 173 7.50 -5.19 14.33
C MET A 173 7.79 -4.61 12.95
N LYS A 174 7.66 -5.45 11.90
CA LYS A 174 7.87 -5.04 10.51
C LYS A 174 6.57 -4.56 9.89
N VAL A 175 6.64 -3.44 9.15
CA VAL A 175 5.52 -2.89 8.39
C VAL A 175 6.00 -2.59 6.97
N GLU A 176 5.24 -3.02 5.96
CA GLU A 176 5.42 -2.60 4.57
C GLU A 176 4.67 -1.29 4.34
N VAL A 177 5.39 -0.23 4.00
CA VAL A 177 4.83 1.06 3.61
C VAL A 177 4.93 1.19 2.09
N GLN A 178 3.79 1.42 1.44
CA GLN A 178 3.68 1.66 0.00
C GLN A 178 3.24 3.10 -0.23
N LEU A 179 4.13 3.93 -0.77
CA LEU A 179 3.78 5.31 -1.15
C LEU A 179 3.56 5.38 -2.65
N ARG A 180 2.47 6.04 -3.06
CA ARG A 180 2.01 6.18 -4.44
C ARG A 180 1.38 7.53 -4.65
N THR A 181 1.35 8.01 -5.89
CA THR A 181 0.43 9.07 -6.28
C THR A 181 -0.98 8.53 -6.48
N ILE A 182 -1.95 9.44 -6.66
CA ILE A 182 -3.32 9.10 -7.04
C ILE A 182 -3.32 8.28 -8.36
N ALA A 183 -2.55 8.71 -9.35
CA ALA A 183 -2.47 8.05 -10.65
C ALA A 183 -1.83 6.65 -10.56
N MET A 184 -0.78 6.49 -9.75
CA MET A 184 -0.17 5.18 -9.48
C MET A 184 -1.14 4.24 -8.74
N ASP A 185 -1.93 4.73 -7.76
CA ASP A 185 -2.90 3.90 -7.04
C ASP A 185 -4.10 3.54 -7.91
N PHE A 186 -4.55 4.45 -8.76
CA PHE A 186 -5.58 4.20 -9.77
C PHE A 186 -5.18 3.05 -10.68
N TRP A 187 -4.02 3.16 -11.35
CA TRP A 187 -3.54 2.12 -12.27
C TRP A 187 -3.36 0.76 -11.56
N ALA A 188 -2.66 0.74 -10.42
CA ALA A 188 -2.38 -0.50 -9.69
C ALA A 188 -3.65 -1.20 -9.18
N SER A 189 -4.69 -0.42 -8.83
CA SER A 189 -5.96 -0.95 -8.36
C SER A 189 -6.77 -1.60 -9.48
N LEU A 190 -6.69 -1.05 -10.70
CA LEU A 190 -7.39 -1.58 -11.88
C LEU A 190 -6.63 -2.76 -12.49
N GLU A 191 -5.30 -2.68 -12.62
CA GLU A 191 -4.46 -3.78 -13.11
C GLU A 191 -4.74 -5.07 -12.31
N HIS A 192 -4.77 -4.98 -10.99
CA HIS A 192 -5.08 -6.11 -10.14
C HIS A 192 -6.47 -6.72 -10.43
N LYS A 193 -7.49 -5.89 -10.67
CA LYS A 193 -8.85 -6.35 -10.98
C LYS A 193 -8.95 -7.01 -12.36
N VAL A 194 -8.25 -6.48 -13.36
CA VAL A 194 -8.23 -7.00 -14.73
C VAL A 194 -7.49 -8.34 -14.77
N ARG A 195 -6.31 -8.44 -14.18
CA ARG A 195 -5.50 -9.67 -14.16
C ARG A 195 -6.12 -10.82 -13.36
N TYR A 196 -7.02 -10.54 -12.42
CA TYR A 196 -7.64 -11.59 -11.62
C TYR A 196 -8.71 -12.39 -12.37
N LYS A 197 -9.08 -11.99 -13.59
CA LYS A 197 -9.99 -12.78 -14.45
C LYS A 197 -9.26 -14.03 -14.95
N LYS A 198 -9.56 -15.15 -14.34
CA LYS A 198 -9.11 -16.49 -14.78
C LYS A 198 -9.91 -16.86 -16.03
N ASN A 199 -9.24 -17.42 -17.06
CA ASN A 199 -9.77 -17.92 -18.34
C ASN A 199 -9.75 -16.93 -19.52
N ILE A 200 -8.65 -16.17 -19.66
CA ILE A 200 -8.37 -15.37 -20.84
C ILE A 200 -7.43 -16.18 -21.75
N PRO A 201 -7.66 -16.26 -23.08
CA PRO A 201 -6.74 -16.85 -24.04
C PRO A 201 -5.34 -16.23 -23.96
N ALA A 202 -4.31 -17.01 -24.32
CA ALA A 202 -2.92 -16.56 -24.14
C ALA A 202 -2.58 -15.32 -25.00
N ASP A 203 -3.10 -15.28 -26.24
CA ASP A 203 -2.94 -14.16 -27.17
C ASP A 203 -3.60 -12.86 -26.64
N GLU A 204 -4.77 -12.99 -26.04
CA GLU A 204 -5.47 -11.86 -25.40
C GLU A 204 -4.75 -11.40 -24.13
N THR A 205 -4.15 -12.34 -23.39
CA THR A 205 -3.36 -11.99 -22.18
C THR A 205 -2.17 -11.11 -22.54
N GLU A 206 -1.49 -11.37 -23.65
CA GLU A 206 -0.36 -10.57 -24.10
C GLU A 206 -0.78 -9.17 -24.57
N ARG A 207 -1.88 -9.07 -25.33
CA ARG A 207 -2.46 -7.77 -25.75
C ARG A 207 -2.87 -6.93 -24.53
N LEU A 208 -3.57 -7.52 -23.58
CA LEU A 208 -3.97 -6.84 -22.35
C LEU A 208 -2.76 -6.38 -21.50
N ALA A 209 -1.68 -7.16 -21.47
CA ALA A 209 -0.46 -6.76 -20.79
C ALA A 209 0.19 -5.54 -21.45
N GLN A 210 0.19 -5.48 -22.78
CA GLN A 210 0.69 -4.33 -23.53
C GLN A 210 -0.17 -3.09 -23.30
N GLU A 211 -1.50 -3.19 -23.43
CA GLU A 211 -2.43 -2.08 -23.17
C GLU A 211 -2.31 -1.55 -21.72
N LEU A 212 -2.16 -2.45 -20.75
CA LEU A 212 -1.92 -2.05 -19.35
C LEU A 212 -0.59 -1.31 -19.19
N SER A 213 0.45 -1.72 -19.90
CA SER A 213 1.75 -1.02 -19.89
C SER A 213 1.64 0.37 -20.53
N GLU A 214 0.92 0.52 -21.62
CA GLU A 214 0.63 1.82 -22.22
C GLU A 214 -0.17 2.74 -21.29
N CYS A 215 -1.21 2.21 -20.64
CA CYS A 215 -1.94 2.93 -19.60
C CYS A 215 -1.05 3.37 -18.41
N ALA A 216 -0.08 2.54 -18.02
CA ALA A 216 0.88 2.89 -16.98
C ALA A 216 1.78 4.07 -17.41
N GLN A 217 2.19 4.10 -18.68
CA GLN A 217 2.99 5.20 -19.21
C GLN A 217 2.18 6.50 -19.26
N ILE A 218 0.94 6.46 -19.77
CA ILE A 218 0.04 7.63 -19.78
C ILE A 218 -0.18 8.16 -18.37
N SER A 219 -0.39 7.27 -17.41
CA SER A 219 -0.54 7.63 -15.99
C SER A 219 0.72 8.31 -15.42
N ALA A 220 1.90 7.85 -15.81
CA ALA A 220 3.17 8.46 -15.40
C ALA A 220 3.39 9.84 -16.03
N ASP A 221 3.04 9.98 -17.30
CA ASP A 221 3.13 11.27 -18.00
C ASP A 221 2.16 12.30 -17.39
N LEU A 222 0.98 11.86 -16.98
CA LEU A 222 0.01 12.70 -16.26
C LEU A 222 0.57 13.17 -14.93
N ASP A 223 1.12 12.27 -14.11
CA ASP A 223 1.77 12.62 -12.84
C ASP A 223 2.87 13.68 -13.03
N GLN A 224 3.73 13.49 -14.03
CA GLN A 224 4.82 14.44 -14.32
C GLN A 224 4.30 15.79 -14.77
N ARG A 225 3.25 15.84 -15.58
CA ARG A 225 2.62 17.10 -16.02
C ARG A 225 1.99 17.83 -14.84
N MET A 226 1.30 17.12 -13.96
CA MET A 226 0.70 17.72 -12.76
C MET A 226 1.78 18.27 -11.80
N GLN A 227 2.88 17.54 -11.62
CA GLN A 227 4.04 18.01 -10.85
C GLN A 227 4.63 19.29 -11.46
N ASN A 228 4.81 19.35 -12.78
CA ASN A 228 5.36 20.53 -13.46
C ASN A 228 4.43 21.76 -13.34
N ILE A 229 3.10 21.55 -13.39
CA ILE A 229 2.13 22.63 -13.17
C ILE A 229 2.28 23.16 -11.75
N ARG A 230 2.36 22.29 -10.74
CA ARG A 230 2.56 22.68 -9.34
C ARG A 230 3.83 23.50 -9.15
N THR A 231 4.96 23.04 -9.68
CA THR A 231 6.23 23.75 -9.59
C THR A 231 6.13 25.15 -10.20
N ARG A 232 5.52 25.28 -11.38
CA ARG A 232 5.31 26.57 -12.04
C ARG A 232 4.41 27.52 -11.25
N LEU A 233 3.39 27.00 -10.57
CA LEU A 233 2.52 27.81 -9.69
C LEU A 233 3.30 28.31 -8.50
N ALA A 234 4.08 27.47 -7.82
CA ALA A 234 4.94 27.88 -6.71
C ALA A 234 5.96 28.97 -7.12
N ASP A 235 6.60 28.79 -8.29
CA ASP A 235 7.53 29.79 -8.83
C ASP A 235 6.83 31.13 -9.13
N ALA A 236 5.60 31.11 -9.65
CA ALA A 236 4.83 32.32 -9.94
C ALA A 236 4.41 33.06 -8.65
N GLU A 237 4.06 32.33 -7.59
CA GLU A 237 3.76 32.90 -6.27
C GLU A 237 4.99 33.58 -5.65
N LEU A 238 6.16 32.95 -5.75
CA LEU A 238 7.43 33.55 -5.28
C LEU A 238 7.82 34.80 -6.04
N GLN A 239 7.48 34.93 -7.32
CA GLN A 239 7.77 36.09 -8.15
C GLN A 239 6.80 37.26 -7.92
N HIS A 240 5.61 37.03 -7.34
CA HIS A 240 4.60 38.05 -7.09
C HIS A 240 4.17 38.17 -5.61
N PRO A 241 5.08 38.35 -4.65
CA PRO A 241 4.77 38.35 -3.21
C PRO A 241 3.89 39.53 -2.76
N GLN A 242 3.69 40.54 -3.61
CA GLN A 242 2.90 41.74 -3.26
C GLN A 242 1.37 41.45 -3.27
N LYS A 243 0.91 40.44 -3.96
CA LYS A 243 -0.51 40.09 -4.01
C LYS A 243 -0.98 39.46 -2.71
N GLN A 244 -0.17 38.57 -2.15
CA GLN A 244 -0.44 37.94 -0.86
C GLN A 244 -0.49 38.93 0.29
N LYS A 245 0.48 39.88 0.37
CA LYS A 245 0.46 40.96 1.38
C LYS A 245 -0.75 41.88 1.29
N LYS A 246 -1.29 42.09 0.08
CA LYS A 246 -2.46 42.90 -0.14
C LYS A 246 -3.74 42.18 0.31
N ASP A 247 -3.83 40.87 0.09
CA ASP A 247 -4.95 40.05 0.51
C ASP A 247 -4.93 39.84 2.04
N GLU A 248 -3.75 39.67 2.66
CA GLU A 248 -3.57 39.67 4.12
C GLU A 248 -3.98 41.01 4.76
N GLN A 249 -3.58 42.13 4.16
CA GLN A 249 -3.92 43.47 4.66
C GLN A 249 -5.43 43.72 4.56
N ILE A 250 -6.08 43.30 3.47
CA ILE A 250 -7.54 43.38 3.33
C ILE A 250 -8.22 42.52 4.40
N LEU A 251 -7.69 41.32 4.70
CA LEU A 251 -8.21 40.42 5.71
C LEU A 251 -8.09 41.03 7.11
N LEU A 252 -6.92 41.63 7.45
CA LEU A 252 -6.69 42.35 8.71
C LEU A 252 -7.62 43.52 8.85
N ASP A 253 -7.79 44.33 7.79
CA ASP A 253 -8.69 45.48 7.76
C ASP A 253 -10.18 45.05 7.96
N VAL A 254 -10.59 43.91 7.42
CA VAL A 254 -11.95 43.35 7.60
C VAL A 254 -12.14 42.81 9.01
N LEU A 255 -11.09 42.27 9.64
CA LEU A 255 -11.14 41.72 11.00
C LEU A 255 -10.93 42.78 12.08
N GLY A 256 -10.57 44.02 11.69
CA GLY A 256 -10.34 45.13 12.60
C GLY A 256 -9.10 44.96 13.49
N LEU A 257 -8.05 44.25 12.96
CA LEU A 257 -6.79 43.98 13.64
C LEU A 257 -5.66 44.88 13.16
#